data_31d5613ed75e9606c0a1510a358c991c
#
_entry.id   31d5613ed75e9606c0a1510a358c991c
#
_cell.length_a   1.000
_cell.length_b   1.000
_cell.length_c   1.000
_cell.angle_alpha   90.00
_cell.angle_beta   90.00
_cell.angle_gamma   90.00
#
_symmetry.space_group_name_H-M   'P 1'
#
loop_
_entity.id
_entity.type
_entity.pdbx_description
1 polymer ?
#
loop_
_entity_poly.entity_id
_entity_poly.type
_entity_poly.pdbx_seq_one_letter_code
_entity_poly.pdbx_strand_id
1 'polypeptide(L)'
;MPQAVRFEEYGGIDVLQVVEVPQPVPGPGQVLVRVKAAGINPGEAKIREGLLHARWPAVFPSGEGTDLAGIVAGTGSGVTGFSAGDEVIGYTDNRASHAEYVVVEAGHLATKPAGVPWEVAGALPVAGFTAYAAVRAVALAPGDTVTVSGAAGGVGSIAVQLARRAGATVIGLAGEANHGWLAGHGVIPVAYGDGVAGRIRRAADRVDAFIDTFGGDYVQLALELGVKPARVDTIVSFDAVQRYGVKAEGNAAGASASVLAELAGLIAAGQLEVPIAAVFPLAKVQDAYRRLERGHIRGKVVLVP
;
A
#
# COMPACT_ATOMS: atom_id res chain seq x y z
N MET A 1 -0.21 -29.99 6.58
CA MET A 1 -1.20 -28.86 6.74
C MET A 1 -0.61 -27.61 6.12
N PRO A 2 -1.42 -26.68 5.61
CA PRO A 2 -0.90 -25.42 5.09
C PRO A 2 -0.27 -24.54 6.18
N GLN A 3 0.64 -23.66 5.77
CA GLN A 3 1.35 -22.76 6.66
C GLN A 3 0.72 -21.37 6.67
N ALA A 4 0.77 -20.70 7.84
CA ALA A 4 0.35 -19.31 8.01
C ALA A 4 1.23 -18.60 9.05
N VAL A 5 1.38 -17.30 8.90
CA VAL A 5 1.98 -16.44 9.92
C VAL A 5 0.99 -16.19 11.03
N ARG A 6 1.42 -16.37 12.29
CA ARG A 6 0.64 -16.12 13.51
C ARG A 6 1.49 -15.44 14.57
N PHE A 7 0.81 -14.74 15.47
CA PHE A 7 1.40 -14.23 16.71
C PHE A 7 0.37 -14.34 17.85
N GLU A 8 0.85 -14.61 19.08
CA GLU A 8 0.01 -14.92 20.25
C GLU A 8 -0.08 -13.76 21.24
N GLU A 9 0.71 -12.71 21.06
CA GLU A 9 0.74 -11.51 21.88
C GLU A 9 1.20 -10.31 21.05
N TYR A 10 0.94 -9.11 21.51
CA TYR A 10 1.50 -7.90 20.91
C TYR A 10 3.03 -7.88 21.07
N GLY A 11 3.73 -7.48 20.02
CA GLY A 11 5.18 -7.39 20.05
C GLY A 11 5.82 -7.01 18.73
N GLY A 12 7.14 -6.96 18.74
CA GLY A 12 7.96 -6.68 17.56
C GLY A 12 7.99 -7.85 16.56
N ILE A 13 8.98 -7.86 15.70
CA ILE A 13 9.14 -8.88 14.65
C ILE A 13 9.24 -10.30 15.23
N ASP A 14 9.83 -10.43 16.42
CA ASP A 14 10.18 -11.73 17.01
C ASP A 14 8.95 -12.55 17.46
N VAL A 15 7.78 -11.92 17.63
CA VAL A 15 6.52 -12.65 17.93
C VAL A 15 5.92 -13.34 16.72
N LEU A 16 6.38 -13.01 15.50
CA LEU A 16 5.89 -13.64 14.27
C LEU A 16 6.41 -15.07 14.15
N GLN A 17 5.50 -16.01 13.99
CA GLN A 17 5.79 -17.44 13.80
C GLN A 17 5.10 -17.95 12.54
N VAL A 18 5.76 -18.84 11.83
CA VAL A 18 5.13 -19.61 10.74
C VAL A 18 4.71 -20.95 11.32
N VAL A 19 3.42 -21.21 11.31
CA VAL A 19 2.82 -22.40 11.93
C VAL A 19 1.94 -23.15 10.93
N GLU A 20 1.79 -24.44 11.14
CA GLU A 20 0.80 -25.24 10.44
C GLU A 20 -0.61 -24.93 10.97
N VAL A 21 -1.56 -24.74 10.08
CA VAL A 21 -2.96 -24.45 10.42
C VAL A 21 -3.90 -25.37 9.63
N PRO A 22 -5.10 -25.66 10.14
CA PRO A 22 -6.14 -26.28 9.31
C PRO A 22 -6.42 -25.43 8.06
N GLN A 23 -6.61 -26.07 6.92
CA GLN A 23 -7.02 -25.33 5.72
C GLN A 23 -8.36 -24.66 5.97
N PRO A 24 -8.47 -23.34 5.77
CA PRO A 24 -9.71 -22.64 6.01
C PRO A 24 -10.79 -23.04 4.98
N VAL A 25 -12.04 -22.98 5.39
CA VAL A 25 -13.19 -23.35 4.54
C VAL A 25 -14.01 -22.09 4.27
N PRO A 26 -14.29 -21.74 3.00
CA PRO A 26 -15.05 -20.55 2.67
C PRO A 26 -16.53 -20.72 3.06
N GLY A 27 -17.06 -19.77 3.78
CA GLY A 27 -18.49 -19.63 4.09
C GLY A 27 -19.27 -19.00 2.93
N PRO A 28 -20.59 -18.76 3.12
CA PRO A 28 -21.42 -18.09 2.12
C PRO A 28 -20.84 -16.73 1.72
N GLY A 29 -20.76 -16.45 0.41
CA GLY A 29 -20.19 -15.21 -0.13
C GLY A 29 -18.67 -15.11 -0.12
N GLN A 30 -17.97 -16.14 0.36
CA GLN A 30 -16.51 -16.15 0.51
C GLN A 30 -15.83 -17.06 -0.53
N VAL A 31 -14.57 -16.75 -0.78
CA VAL A 31 -13.69 -17.45 -1.71
C VAL A 31 -12.45 -17.92 -0.97
N LEU A 32 -12.07 -19.17 -1.14
CA LEU A 32 -10.78 -19.71 -0.69
C LEU A 32 -9.75 -19.43 -1.79
N VAL A 33 -8.71 -18.67 -1.46
CA VAL A 33 -7.61 -18.35 -2.37
C VAL A 33 -6.35 -19.05 -1.91
N ARG A 34 -5.71 -19.77 -2.83
CA ARG A 34 -4.33 -20.25 -2.68
C ARG A 34 -3.41 -19.07 -3.02
N VAL A 35 -2.75 -18.50 -2.02
CA VAL A 35 -1.91 -17.33 -2.16
C VAL A 35 -0.67 -17.64 -3.00
N LYS A 36 -0.33 -16.75 -3.90
CA LYS A 36 0.90 -16.76 -4.70
C LYS A 36 1.85 -15.66 -4.30
N ALA A 37 1.33 -14.53 -3.84
CA ALA A 37 2.10 -13.41 -3.33
C ALA A 37 1.24 -12.57 -2.38
N ALA A 38 1.84 -12.03 -1.34
CA ALA A 38 1.22 -11.14 -0.35
C ALA A 38 2.18 -9.99 -0.02
N GLY A 39 1.75 -8.75 -0.23
CA GLY A 39 2.53 -7.58 0.14
C GLY A 39 2.57 -7.38 1.65
N ILE A 40 3.68 -6.86 2.19
CA ILE A 40 3.73 -6.41 3.57
C ILE A 40 3.61 -4.89 3.66
N ASN A 41 2.97 -4.41 4.74
CA ASN A 41 2.66 -3.00 4.94
C ASN A 41 3.11 -2.52 6.32
N PRO A 42 3.63 -1.26 6.46
CA PRO A 42 4.02 -0.73 7.77
C PRO A 42 2.88 -0.67 8.79
N GLY A 43 1.63 -0.54 8.32
CA GLY A 43 0.44 -0.54 9.19
C GLY A 43 0.23 -1.85 9.93
N GLU A 44 0.58 -2.97 9.32
CA GLU A 44 0.49 -4.31 9.92
C GLU A 44 1.44 -4.42 11.13
N ALA A 45 2.68 -3.94 11.00
CA ALA A 45 3.63 -3.91 12.11
C ALA A 45 3.09 -3.07 13.29
N LYS A 46 2.51 -1.89 13.03
CA LYS A 46 1.91 -1.05 14.09
C LYS A 46 0.73 -1.73 14.78
N ILE A 47 -0.08 -2.52 14.06
CA ILE A 47 -1.17 -3.31 14.63
C ILE A 47 -0.59 -4.43 15.51
N ARG A 48 0.39 -5.19 15.00
CA ARG A 48 1.06 -6.27 15.74
C ARG A 48 1.76 -5.75 17.02
N GLU A 49 2.35 -4.56 16.98
CA GLU A 49 2.97 -3.91 18.14
C GLU A 49 1.95 -3.34 19.14
N GLY A 50 0.65 -3.40 18.83
CA GLY A 50 -0.40 -2.86 19.67
C GLY A 50 -0.57 -1.34 19.61
N LEU A 51 0.22 -0.64 18.82
CA LEU A 51 0.16 0.83 18.68
C LEU A 51 -1.17 1.33 18.14
N LEU A 52 -1.90 0.46 17.45
CA LEU A 52 -3.21 0.75 16.87
C LEU A 52 -4.35 -0.05 17.56
N HIS A 53 -4.11 -0.60 18.75
CA HIS A 53 -5.08 -1.44 19.48
C HIS A 53 -6.46 -0.77 19.65
N ALA A 54 -6.49 0.51 19.97
CA ALA A 54 -7.75 1.24 20.19
C ALA A 54 -8.66 1.25 18.93
N ARG A 55 -8.08 1.15 17.74
CA ARG A 55 -8.80 1.17 16.46
C ARG A 55 -8.93 -0.21 15.84
N TRP A 56 -7.90 -1.03 15.95
CA TRP A 56 -7.82 -2.38 15.37
C TRP A 56 -7.23 -3.37 16.38
N PRO A 57 -8.03 -3.80 17.37
CA PRO A 57 -7.57 -4.78 18.36
C PRO A 57 -7.23 -6.11 17.69
N ALA A 58 -6.18 -6.79 18.16
CA ALA A 58 -5.89 -8.17 17.79
C ALA A 58 -6.69 -9.15 18.67
N VAL A 59 -7.14 -10.23 18.06
CA VAL A 59 -7.67 -11.42 18.74
C VAL A 59 -6.62 -12.51 18.59
N PHE A 60 -6.13 -13.04 19.70
CA PHE A 60 -5.05 -14.03 19.70
C PHE A 60 -5.55 -15.49 19.68
N PRO A 61 -4.86 -16.40 18.95
CA PRO A 61 -3.76 -16.12 18.04
C PRO A 61 -4.20 -15.32 16.80
N SER A 62 -3.51 -14.23 16.51
CA SER A 62 -3.80 -13.37 15.36
C SER A 62 -3.00 -13.80 14.14
N GLY A 63 -3.58 -13.62 12.98
CA GLY A 63 -2.85 -13.68 11.71
C GLY A 63 -2.16 -12.36 11.38
N GLU A 64 -1.51 -12.31 10.23
CA GLU A 64 -0.85 -11.15 9.67
C GLU A 64 -1.18 -11.04 8.17
N GLY A 65 -1.13 -9.81 7.64
CA GLY A 65 -1.26 -9.53 6.21
C GLY A 65 -2.66 -9.18 5.73
N THR A 66 -2.70 -8.23 4.80
CA THR A 66 -3.92 -7.72 4.16
C THR A 66 -3.92 -7.99 2.67
N ASP A 67 -2.82 -7.67 1.98
CA ASP A 67 -2.67 -7.78 0.53
C ASP A 67 -2.53 -9.23 0.08
N LEU A 68 -3.15 -9.58 -1.04
CA LEU A 68 -2.95 -10.90 -1.67
C LEU A 68 -3.13 -10.89 -3.19
N ALA A 69 -2.46 -11.81 -3.85
CA ALA A 69 -2.81 -12.32 -5.16
C ALA A 69 -2.67 -13.85 -5.16
N GLY A 70 -3.53 -14.54 -5.87
CA GLY A 70 -3.52 -16.00 -5.86
C GLY A 70 -4.50 -16.61 -6.82
N ILE A 71 -4.71 -17.92 -6.64
CA ILE A 71 -5.61 -18.73 -7.46
C ILE A 71 -6.78 -19.18 -6.59
N VAL A 72 -7.99 -19.00 -7.07
CA VAL A 72 -9.19 -19.50 -6.42
C VAL A 72 -9.10 -21.03 -6.28
N ALA A 73 -9.14 -21.51 -5.03
CA ALA A 73 -9.12 -22.95 -4.71
C ALA A 73 -10.52 -23.51 -4.46
N GLY A 74 -11.49 -22.65 -4.12
CA GLY A 74 -12.88 -23.03 -3.91
C GLY A 74 -13.73 -21.81 -3.57
N THR A 75 -15.03 -21.96 -3.64
CA THR A 75 -16.02 -20.90 -3.36
C THR A 75 -17.08 -21.40 -2.40
N GLY A 76 -17.52 -20.53 -1.51
CA GLY A 76 -18.71 -20.75 -0.68
C GLY A 76 -20.00 -20.58 -1.47
N SER A 77 -21.11 -20.89 -0.83
CA SER A 77 -22.43 -20.74 -1.47
C SER A 77 -22.73 -19.26 -1.77
N GLY A 78 -23.47 -19.01 -2.85
CA GLY A 78 -23.87 -17.66 -3.27
C GLY A 78 -22.78 -16.85 -3.98
N VAL A 79 -21.55 -17.36 -4.08
CA VAL A 79 -20.50 -16.69 -4.87
C VAL A 79 -20.80 -16.82 -6.35
N THR A 80 -20.82 -15.68 -7.03
CA THR A 80 -20.92 -15.57 -8.49
C THR A 80 -19.72 -14.78 -9.01
N GLY A 81 -19.26 -15.09 -10.21
CA GLY A 81 -18.15 -14.37 -10.87
C GLY A 81 -16.76 -14.94 -10.60
N PHE A 82 -16.60 -15.91 -9.70
CA PHE A 82 -15.33 -16.61 -9.47
C PHE A 82 -15.55 -18.13 -9.45
N SER A 83 -14.57 -18.85 -9.99
CA SER A 83 -14.52 -20.31 -10.07
C SER A 83 -13.12 -20.81 -9.70
N ALA A 84 -13.02 -22.05 -9.26
CA ALA A 84 -11.73 -22.67 -9.00
C ALA A 84 -10.82 -22.62 -10.25
N GLY A 85 -9.58 -22.15 -10.03
CA GLY A 85 -8.60 -21.93 -11.09
C GLY A 85 -8.46 -20.47 -11.54
N ASP A 86 -9.41 -19.57 -11.19
CA ASP A 86 -9.33 -18.17 -11.56
C ASP A 86 -8.15 -17.48 -10.84
N GLU A 87 -7.43 -16.63 -11.56
CA GLU A 87 -6.38 -15.78 -11.02
C GLU A 87 -6.96 -14.48 -10.47
N VAL A 88 -6.69 -14.18 -9.20
CA VAL A 88 -7.28 -13.03 -8.49
C VAL A 88 -6.24 -12.18 -7.79
N ILE A 89 -6.60 -10.91 -7.62
CA ILE A 89 -5.96 -9.93 -6.72
C ILE A 89 -7.00 -9.53 -5.69
N GLY A 90 -6.61 -9.33 -4.45
CA GLY A 90 -7.55 -8.92 -3.42
C GLY A 90 -6.92 -8.49 -2.11
N TYR A 91 -7.79 -8.28 -1.16
CA TYR A 91 -7.42 -7.92 0.20
C TYR A 91 -8.33 -8.60 1.21
N THR A 92 -7.86 -8.75 2.44
CA THR A 92 -8.65 -9.26 3.55
C THR A 92 -8.57 -8.35 4.76
N ASP A 93 -9.71 -8.15 5.43
CA ASP A 93 -9.76 -7.39 6.69
C ASP A 93 -9.40 -8.26 7.91
N ASN A 94 -9.22 -9.58 7.70
CA ASN A 94 -9.01 -10.56 8.76
C ASN A 94 -7.54 -10.76 9.15
N ARG A 95 -6.60 -9.97 8.59
CA ARG A 95 -5.16 -10.15 8.86
C ARG A 95 -4.70 -11.59 8.64
N ALA A 96 -4.92 -12.13 7.47
CA ALA A 96 -4.74 -13.56 7.21
C ALA A 96 -4.01 -13.88 5.90
N SER A 97 -3.57 -12.87 5.14
CA SER A 97 -3.02 -13.11 3.80
C SER A 97 -1.59 -13.63 3.80
N HIS A 98 -0.84 -13.49 4.91
CA HIS A 98 0.47 -14.10 5.02
C HIS A 98 0.33 -15.59 5.35
N ALA A 99 -0.17 -16.36 4.40
CA ALA A 99 -0.49 -17.78 4.51
C ALA A 99 -0.51 -18.44 3.12
N GLU A 100 -0.44 -19.77 3.06
CA GLU A 100 -0.63 -20.51 1.81
C GLU A 100 -2.08 -20.44 1.30
N TYR A 101 -3.05 -20.34 2.23
CA TYR A 101 -4.47 -20.22 1.90
C TYR A 101 -5.13 -19.16 2.78
N VAL A 102 -6.04 -18.41 2.17
CA VAL A 102 -6.84 -17.39 2.86
C VAL A 102 -8.27 -17.42 2.37
N VAL A 103 -9.23 -17.21 3.28
CA VAL A 103 -10.63 -16.98 2.93
C VAL A 103 -10.86 -15.47 2.84
N VAL A 104 -11.51 -15.04 1.75
CA VAL A 104 -11.72 -13.63 1.41
C VAL A 104 -13.18 -13.45 0.98
N GLU A 105 -13.78 -12.31 1.32
CA GLU A 105 -15.07 -11.91 0.77
C GLU A 105 -14.97 -11.76 -0.77
N ALA A 106 -15.90 -12.34 -1.52
CA ALA A 106 -15.89 -12.27 -2.98
C ALA A 106 -15.85 -10.82 -3.50
N GLY A 107 -16.50 -9.90 -2.78
CA GLY A 107 -16.48 -8.45 -3.10
C GLY A 107 -15.14 -7.75 -2.88
N HIS A 108 -14.17 -8.40 -2.26
CA HIS A 108 -12.81 -7.90 -2.06
C HIS A 108 -11.82 -8.38 -3.14
N LEU A 109 -12.29 -9.14 -4.11
CA LEU A 109 -11.47 -9.70 -5.17
C LEU A 109 -11.73 -9.02 -6.51
N ALA A 110 -10.70 -8.91 -7.32
CA ALA A 110 -10.74 -8.60 -8.73
C ALA A 110 -9.96 -9.65 -9.52
N THR A 111 -10.34 -9.86 -10.77
CA THR A 111 -9.56 -10.73 -11.67
C THR A 111 -8.17 -10.15 -11.87
N LYS A 112 -7.14 -10.98 -11.72
CA LYS A 112 -5.77 -10.59 -12.04
C LYS A 112 -5.61 -10.56 -13.56
N PRO A 113 -5.23 -9.42 -14.17
CA PRO A 113 -4.98 -9.38 -15.60
C PRO A 113 -3.81 -10.31 -16.00
N ALA A 114 -3.94 -10.95 -17.17
CA ALA A 114 -2.85 -11.73 -17.74
C ALA A 114 -1.60 -10.85 -17.91
N GLY A 115 -0.42 -11.45 -17.65
CA GLY A 115 0.86 -10.74 -17.76
C GLY A 115 1.27 -9.88 -16.56
N VAL A 116 0.38 -9.60 -15.59
CA VAL A 116 0.79 -8.97 -14.33
C VAL A 116 1.50 -10.01 -13.45
N PRO A 117 2.77 -9.79 -13.04
CA PRO A 117 3.48 -10.71 -12.16
C PRO A 117 2.78 -10.87 -10.80
N TRP A 118 2.89 -12.05 -10.19
CA TRP A 118 2.25 -12.33 -8.91
C TRP A 118 2.69 -11.37 -7.80
N GLU A 119 3.97 -11.07 -7.73
CA GLU A 119 4.56 -10.19 -6.73
C GLU A 119 4.01 -8.76 -6.85
N VAL A 120 3.84 -8.29 -8.08
CA VAL A 120 3.24 -6.97 -8.37
C VAL A 120 1.76 -6.97 -7.98
N ALA A 121 1.03 -8.01 -8.37
CA ALA A 121 -0.38 -8.18 -8.05
C ALA A 121 -0.62 -8.25 -6.53
N GLY A 122 0.16 -9.09 -5.82
CA GLY A 122 0.05 -9.24 -4.38
C GLY A 122 0.53 -8.03 -3.57
N ALA A 123 1.29 -7.11 -4.18
CA ALA A 123 1.77 -5.90 -3.53
C ALA A 123 0.86 -4.67 -3.75
N LEU A 124 -0.12 -4.80 -4.65
CA LEU A 124 -0.92 -3.67 -5.14
C LEU A 124 -1.98 -3.16 -4.15
N PRO A 125 -2.79 -4.00 -3.46
CA PRO A 125 -4.04 -3.55 -2.85
C PRO A 125 -3.89 -2.37 -1.89
N VAL A 126 -3.29 -2.54 -0.72
CA VAL A 126 -3.20 -1.46 0.29
C VAL A 126 -2.46 -0.24 -0.23
N ALA A 127 -1.34 -0.43 -0.92
CA ALA A 127 -0.56 0.68 -1.45
C ALA A 127 -1.30 1.40 -2.58
N GLY A 128 -1.95 0.67 -3.46
CA GLY A 128 -2.75 1.20 -4.56
C GLY A 128 -3.98 1.97 -4.09
N PHE A 129 -4.76 1.38 -3.18
CA PHE A 129 -5.93 2.04 -2.58
C PHE A 129 -5.55 3.33 -1.87
N THR A 130 -4.47 3.29 -1.09
CA THR A 130 -3.98 4.45 -0.35
C THR A 130 -3.53 5.56 -1.29
N ALA A 131 -2.75 5.24 -2.32
CA ALA A 131 -2.31 6.21 -3.32
C ALA A 131 -3.48 6.80 -4.11
N TYR A 132 -4.45 5.95 -4.50
CA TYR A 132 -5.66 6.38 -5.21
C TYR A 132 -6.49 7.35 -4.37
N ALA A 133 -6.75 7.03 -3.11
CA ALA A 133 -7.49 7.87 -2.20
C ALA A 133 -6.77 9.21 -1.93
N ALA A 134 -5.47 9.18 -1.63
CA ALA A 134 -4.68 10.38 -1.35
C ALA A 134 -4.65 11.35 -2.55
N VAL A 135 -4.47 10.84 -3.78
CA VAL A 135 -4.50 11.68 -4.99
C VAL A 135 -5.87 12.30 -5.21
N ARG A 136 -6.96 11.55 -4.98
CA ARG A 136 -8.33 12.10 -5.06
C ARG A 136 -8.62 13.11 -3.97
N ALA A 137 -8.12 12.85 -2.74
CA ALA A 137 -8.34 13.74 -1.61
C ALA A 137 -7.84 15.15 -1.87
N VAL A 138 -6.69 15.30 -2.51
CA VAL A 138 -6.12 16.62 -2.81
C VAL A 138 -6.72 17.27 -4.08
N ALA A 139 -7.68 16.63 -4.75
CA ALA A 139 -8.48 17.17 -5.86
C ALA A 139 -7.63 17.86 -6.94
N LEU A 140 -6.61 17.16 -7.48
CA LEU A 140 -5.71 17.71 -8.50
C LEU A 140 -6.48 18.13 -9.76
N ALA A 141 -6.11 19.28 -10.30
CA ALA A 141 -6.52 19.76 -11.61
C ALA A 141 -5.32 19.74 -12.58
N PRO A 142 -5.55 19.61 -13.89
CA PRO A 142 -4.49 19.78 -14.88
C PRO A 142 -3.75 21.11 -14.70
N GLY A 143 -2.41 21.06 -14.64
CA GLY A 143 -1.55 22.22 -14.41
C GLY A 143 -1.26 22.55 -12.94
N ASP A 144 -1.86 21.84 -11.97
CA ASP A 144 -1.45 21.93 -10.56
C ASP A 144 -0.03 21.39 -10.38
N THR A 145 0.64 21.91 -9.36
CA THR A 145 1.90 21.34 -8.85
C THR A 145 1.65 20.65 -7.53
N VAL A 146 1.98 19.37 -7.44
CA VAL A 146 1.86 18.57 -6.21
C VAL A 146 3.22 18.07 -5.73
N THR A 147 3.46 18.17 -4.43
CA THR A 147 4.62 17.53 -3.79
C THR A 147 4.20 16.24 -3.10
N VAL A 148 4.96 15.18 -3.27
CA VAL A 148 4.74 13.87 -2.63
C VAL A 148 5.95 13.53 -1.77
N SER A 149 5.78 13.39 -0.43
CA SER A 149 6.83 12.87 0.44
C SER A 149 6.94 11.37 0.32
N GLY A 150 8.12 10.79 0.57
CA GLY A 150 8.32 9.34 0.43
C GLY A 150 8.03 8.81 -0.98
N ALA A 151 8.27 9.63 -2.00
CA ALA A 151 7.84 9.43 -3.39
C ALA A 151 8.31 8.14 -4.07
N ALA A 152 9.34 7.48 -3.54
CA ALA A 152 9.82 6.19 -4.04
C ALA A 152 9.35 5.00 -3.19
N GLY A 153 8.64 5.23 -2.08
CA GLY A 153 8.13 4.17 -1.20
C GLY A 153 6.94 3.42 -1.80
N GLY A 154 6.38 2.48 -1.04
CA GLY A 154 5.28 1.62 -1.51
C GLY A 154 4.06 2.41 -2.01
N VAL A 155 3.57 3.38 -1.23
CA VAL A 155 2.45 4.24 -1.62
C VAL A 155 2.91 5.37 -2.54
N GLY A 156 4.02 6.04 -2.21
CA GLY A 156 4.50 7.21 -2.93
C GLY A 156 4.81 6.91 -4.40
N SER A 157 5.39 5.73 -4.70
CA SER A 157 5.71 5.34 -6.09
C SER A 157 4.48 5.21 -6.99
N ILE A 158 3.34 4.82 -6.43
CA ILE A 158 2.05 4.77 -7.14
C ILE A 158 1.44 6.18 -7.20
N ALA A 159 1.44 6.92 -6.09
CA ALA A 159 0.83 8.24 -5.99
C ALA A 159 1.43 9.25 -6.99
N VAL A 160 2.76 9.25 -7.17
CA VAL A 160 3.41 10.16 -8.15
C VAL A 160 2.96 9.87 -9.57
N GLN A 161 2.77 8.62 -9.95
CA GLN A 161 2.31 8.23 -11.28
C GLN A 161 0.83 8.58 -11.48
N LEU A 162 -0.03 8.32 -10.49
CA LEU A 162 -1.45 8.71 -10.56
C LEU A 162 -1.61 10.23 -10.61
N ALA A 163 -0.82 11.00 -9.85
CA ALA A 163 -0.83 12.45 -9.91
C ALA A 163 -0.39 12.99 -11.28
N ARG A 164 0.62 12.38 -11.90
CA ARG A 164 1.03 12.68 -13.28
C ARG A 164 -0.10 12.42 -14.27
N ARG A 165 -0.80 11.29 -14.12
CA ARG A 165 -1.96 10.96 -14.97
C ARG A 165 -3.12 11.96 -14.82
N ALA A 166 -3.28 12.57 -13.65
CA ALA A 166 -4.23 13.65 -13.42
C ALA A 166 -3.82 14.99 -14.07
N GLY A 167 -2.65 15.04 -14.74
CA GLY A 167 -2.16 16.23 -15.44
C GLY A 167 -1.38 17.20 -14.56
N ALA A 168 -0.98 16.79 -13.35
CA ALA A 168 -0.20 17.62 -12.45
C ALA A 168 1.30 17.58 -12.76
N THR A 169 2.01 18.66 -12.45
CA THR A 169 3.47 18.66 -12.25
C THR A 169 3.75 18.05 -10.89
N VAL A 170 4.57 17.02 -10.83
CA VAL A 170 4.84 16.29 -9.58
C VAL A 170 6.27 16.50 -9.12
N ILE A 171 6.43 16.95 -7.88
CA ILE A 171 7.71 16.99 -7.15
C ILE A 171 7.73 15.80 -6.21
N GLY A 172 8.74 14.93 -6.36
CA GLY A 172 8.88 13.73 -5.54
C GLY A 172 10.04 13.85 -4.54
N LEU A 173 9.73 13.82 -3.23
CA LEU A 173 10.77 13.83 -2.20
C LEU A 173 11.29 12.41 -1.97
N ALA A 174 12.55 12.17 -2.31
CA ALA A 174 13.21 10.89 -2.16
C ALA A 174 14.73 11.03 -1.97
N GLY A 175 15.38 9.96 -1.53
CA GLY A 175 16.85 9.88 -1.54
C GLY A 175 17.39 9.83 -2.97
N GLU A 176 18.61 10.35 -3.15
CA GLU A 176 19.25 10.53 -4.47
C GLU A 176 19.30 9.25 -5.32
N ALA A 177 19.47 8.10 -4.69
CA ALA A 177 19.44 6.80 -5.38
C ALA A 177 18.12 6.51 -6.14
N ASN A 178 17.04 7.23 -5.83
CA ASN A 178 15.73 7.10 -6.49
C ASN A 178 15.44 8.21 -7.51
N HIS A 179 16.31 9.22 -7.62
CA HIS A 179 16.07 10.37 -8.50
C HIS A 179 15.96 9.97 -9.98
N GLY A 180 16.79 9.04 -10.43
CA GLY A 180 16.74 8.54 -11.82
C GLY A 180 15.40 7.84 -12.13
N TRP A 181 14.88 7.04 -11.19
CA TRP A 181 13.58 6.39 -11.34
C TRP A 181 12.43 7.41 -11.38
N LEU A 182 12.43 8.38 -10.46
CA LEU A 182 11.42 9.45 -10.44
C LEU A 182 11.45 10.26 -11.75
N ALA A 183 12.63 10.68 -12.22
CA ALA A 183 12.78 11.42 -13.46
C ALA A 183 12.30 10.62 -14.68
N GLY A 184 12.56 9.30 -14.72
CA GLY A 184 12.06 8.39 -15.75
C GLY A 184 10.53 8.30 -15.81
N HIS A 185 9.85 8.62 -14.69
CA HIS A 185 8.39 8.70 -14.61
C HIS A 185 7.86 10.14 -14.78
N GLY A 186 8.71 11.09 -15.21
CA GLY A 186 8.32 12.49 -15.40
C GLY A 186 8.07 13.26 -14.11
N VAL A 187 8.61 12.80 -12.99
CA VAL A 187 8.55 13.43 -11.67
C VAL A 187 9.82 14.23 -11.43
N ILE A 188 9.71 15.44 -10.91
CA ILE A 188 10.85 16.28 -10.52
C ILE A 188 11.40 15.76 -9.19
N PRO A 189 12.59 15.13 -9.15
CA PRO A 189 13.11 14.59 -7.92
C PRO A 189 13.72 15.68 -7.05
N VAL A 190 13.44 15.64 -5.75
CA VAL A 190 14.03 16.55 -4.76
C VAL A 190 14.50 15.73 -3.55
N ALA A 191 15.75 15.94 -3.14
CA ALA A 191 16.29 15.30 -1.95
C ALA A 191 15.59 15.82 -0.68
N TYR A 192 15.25 14.93 0.24
CA TYR A 192 14.72 15.28 1.55
C TYR A 192 15.84 15.77 2.51
N GLY A 193 15.47 16.14 3.74
CA GLY A 193 16.39 16.63 4.78
C GLY A 193 16.55 18.16 4.78
N ASP A 194 17.54 18.65 5.50
CA ASP A 194 17.75 20.08 5.77
C ASP A 194 17.69 20.93 4.48
N GLY A 195 16.93 22.03 4.52
CA GLY A 195 16.75 22.93 3.40
C GLY A 195 15.80 22.41 2.29
N VAL A 196 15.00 21.35 2.56
CA VAL A 196 14.05 20.80 1.59
C VAL A 196 13.05 21.83 1.07
N ALA A 197 12.55 22.75 1.90
CA ALA A 197 11.66 23.83 1.47
C ALA A 197 12.29 24.71 0.38
N GLY A 198 13.56 25.08 0.55
CA GLY A 198 14.32 25.85 -0.45
C GLY A 198 14.53 25.07 -1.75
N ARG A 199 14.73 23.74 -1.68
CA ARG A 199 14.85 22.90 -2.89
C ARG A 199 13.51 22.80 -3.63
N ILE A 200 12.39 22.65 -2.92
CA ILE A 200 11.05 22.62 -3.53
C ILE A 200 10.76 23.96 -4.22
N ARG A 201 11.01 25.12 -3.56
CA ARG A 201 10.81 26.45 -4.16
C ARG A 201 11.68 26.71 -5.40
N ARG A 202 12.83 26.05 -5.53
CA ARG A 202 13.64 26.12 -6.76
C ARG A 202 13.14 25.20 -7.87
N ALA A 203 12.38 24.15 -7.50
CA ALA A 203 11.84 23.18 -8.46
C ALA A 203 10.51 23.65 -9.08
N ALA A 204 9.75 24.51 -8.40
CA ALA A 204 8.53 25.10 -8.91
C ALA A 204 8.19 26.42 -8.21
N ASP A 205 7.54 27.32 -8.97
CA ASP A 205 7.15 28.65 -8.48
C ASP A 205 6.08 28.57 -7.37
N ARG A 206 5.25 27.53 -7.40
CA ARG A 206 4.19 27.28 -6.40
C ARG A 206 3.99 25.79 -6.18
N VAL A 207 3.40 25.45 -5.03
CA VAL A 207 2.90 24.11 -4.70
C VAL A 207 1.41 24.23 -4.41
N ASP A 208 0.56 23.57 -5.19
CA ASP A 208 -0.90 23.65 -5.09
C ASP A 208 -1.48 22.57 -4.17
N ALA A 209 -0.79 21.42 -4.06
CA ALA A 209 -1.20 20.30 -3.24
C ALA A 209 0.00 19.55 -2.64
N PHE A 210 -0.24 18.82 -1.56
CA PHE A 210 0.78 18.00 -0.91
C PHE A 210 0.20 16.66 -0.47
N ILE A 211 0.91 15.57 -0.77
CA ILE A 211 0.57 14.20 -0.32
C ILE A 211 1.72 13.72 0.57
N ASP A 212 1.44 13.53 1.85
CA ASP A 212 2.41 13.03 2.81
C ASP A 212 2.26 11.54 3.02
N THR A 213 3.23 10.76 2.50
CA THR A 213 3.31 9.31 2.68
C THR A 213 4.42 8.87 3.65
N PHE A 214 5.10 9.81 4.30
CA PHE A 214 6.24 9.54 5.17
C PHE A 214 6.01 9.91 6.63
N GLY A 215 5.35 11.05 6.89
CA GLY A 215 5.16 11.59 8.24
C GLY A 215 6.23 12.59 8.66
N GLY A 216 6.42 12.75 9.99
CA GLY A 216 7.27 13.80 10.53
C GLY A 216 6.67 15.19 10.27
N ASP A 217 7.51 16.16 9.90
CA ASP A 217 7.11 17.56 9.74
C ASP A 217 6.60 17.91 8.33
N TYR A 218 6.28 16.92 7.49
CA TYR A 218 5.90 17.19 6.09
C TYR A 218 4.56 17.88 5.94
N VAL A 219 3.61 17.67 6.84
CA VAL A 219 2.35 18.45 6.86
C VAL A 219 2.66 19.92 7.18
N GLN A 220 3.50 20.18 8.17
CA GLN A 220 3.93 21.54 8.51
C GLN A 220 4.66 22.19 7.33
N LEU A 221 5.60 21.48 6.71
CA LEU A 221 6.29 21.92 5.50
C LEU A 221 5.31 22.32 4.38
N ALA A 222 4.26 21.51 4.16
CA ALA A 222 3.23 21.82 3.15
C ALA A 222 2.56 23.18 3.43
N LEU A 223 2.20 23.45 4.70
CA LEU A 223 1.60 24.71 5.11
C LEU A 223 2.59 25.88 4.98
N GLU A 224 3.87 25.70 5.32
CA GLU A 224 4.94 26.69 5.12
C GLU A 224 5.20 27.02 3.64
N LEU A 225 4.94 26.06 2.75
CA LEU A 225 4.97 26.28 1.29
C LEU A 225 3.73 26.98 0.76
N GLY A 226 2.74 27.29 1.61
CA GLY A 226 1.51 27.98 1.27
C GLY A 226 0.39 27.07 0.77
N VAL A 227 0.53 25.76 0.89
CA VAL A 227 -0.53 24.81 0.49
C VAL A 227 -1.70 24.93 1.46
N LYS A 228 -2.90 25.06 0.93
CA LYS A 228 -4.14 25.13 1.75
C LYS A 228 -4.39 23.80 2.44
N PRO A 229 -4.81 23.77 3.73
CA PRO A 229 -5.07 22.51 4.45
C PRO A 229 -5.96 21.52 3.70
N ALA A 230 -7.01 22.00 3.02
CA ALA A 230 -7.91 21.19 2.20
C ALA A 230 -7.24 20.52 0.98
N ARG A 231 -6.01 20.92 0.64
CA ARG A 231 -5.18 20.39 -0.45
C ARG A 231 -3.96 19.61 0.06
N VAL A 232 -3.94 19.29 1.37
CA VAL A 232 -2.93 18.43 2.00
C VAL A 232 -3.60 17.15 2.45
N ASP A 233 -3.03 16.01 2.09
CA ASP A 233 -3.43 14.69 2.59
C ASP A 233 -2.24 13.98 3.23
N THR A 234 -2.44 13.35 4.38
CA THR A 234 -1.43 12.54 5.06
C THR A 234 -1.97 11.15 5.37
N ILE A 235 -1.19 10.13 5.07
CA ILE A 235 -1.56 8.74 5.38
C ILE A 235 -0.93 8.22 6.68
N VAL A 236 -0.19 9.07 7.40
CA VAL A 236 0.61 8.66 8.57
C VAL A 236 0.53 9.62 9.75
N SER A 237 0.36 10.94 9.55
CA SER A 237 0.35 11.96 10.59
C SER A 237 -1.09 12.32 10.99
N PHE A 238 -1.79 11.38 11.64
CA PHE A 238 -3.23 11.53 11.95
C PHE A 238 -3.54 12.64 12.96
N ASP A 239 -2.59 13.00 13.82
CA ASP A 239 -2.68 14.15 14.73
C ASP A 239 -2.73 15.48 13.98
N ALA A 240 -2.10 15.56 12.81
CA ALA A 240 -2.13 16.74 11.96
C ALA A 240 -3.53 17.08 11.45
N VAL A 241 -4.42 16.09 11.33
CA VAL A 241 -5.83 16.31 10.94
C VAL A 241 -6.54 17.22 11.94
N GLN A 242 -6.41 16.90 13.22
CA GLN A 242 -7.01 17.71 14.29
C GLN A 242 -6.32 19.07 14.44
N ARG A 243 -5.00 19.09 14.29
CA ARG A 243 -4.19 20.29 14.52
C ARG A 243 -4.30 21.32 13.40
N TYR A 244 -4.37 20.89 12.15
CA TYR A 244 -4.26 21.76 10.98
C TYR A 244 -5.44 21.69 10.03
N GLY A 245 -6.41 20.79 10.24
CA GLY A 245 -7.57 20.60 9.35
C GLY A 245 -7.22 20.01 7.98
N VAL A 246 -6.12 19.27 7.90
CA VAL A 246 -5.71 18.54 6.68
C VAL A 246 -6.52 17.25 6.53
N LYS A 247 -6.44 16.62 5.36
CA LYS A 247 -7.11 15.34 5.08
C LYS A 247 -6.24 14.15 5.50
N ALA A 248 -6.88 13.00 5.72
CA ALA A 248 -6.21 11.73 5.98
C ALA A 248 -6.96 10.58 5.28
N GLU A 249 -7.06 10.68 3.97
CA GLU A 249 -7.72 9.68 3.14
C GLU A 249 -6.69 8.58 2.77
N GLY A 250 -6.95 7.39 3.25
CA GLY A 250 -6.03 6.26 3.07
C GLY A 250 -6.72 5.02 2.50
N ASN A 251 -6.19 3.85 2.86
CA ASN A 251 -6.64 2.56 2.36
C ASN A 251 -8.16 2.38 2.37
N ALA A 252 -8.83 2.64 3.50
CA ALA A 252 -10.28 2.44 3.63
C ALA A 252 -11.12 3.29 2.66
N ALA A 253 -10.64 4.49 2.30
CA ALA A 253 -11.34 5.37 1.36
C ALA A 253 -11.19 4.94 -0.11
N GLY A 254 -10.14 4.17 -0.42
CA GLY A 254 -9.88 3.64 -1.76
C GLY A 254 -10.26 2.17 -1.96
N ALA A 255 -10.50 1.43 -0.88
CA ALA A 255 -10.66 -0.02 -0.93
C ALA A 255 -11.94 -0.44 -1.65
N SER A 256 -11.80 -0.97 -2.85
CA SER A 256 -12.87 -1.63 -3.61
C SER A 256 -12.31 -2.51 -4.72
N ALA A 257 -13.05 -3.54 -5.10
CA ALA A 257 -12.69 -4.41 -6.23
C ALA A 257 -12.58 -3.63 -7.55
N SER A 258 -13.40 -2.58 -7.73
CA SER A 258 -13.38 -1.74 -8.95
C SER A 258 -12.11 -0.90 -9.05
N VAL A 259 -11.67 -0.26 -7.96
CA VAL A 259 -10.39 0.48 -7.92
C VAL A 259 -9.22 -0.48 -8.13
N LEU A 260 -9.28 -1.68 -7.53
CA LEU A 260 -8.25 -2.68 -7.73
C LEU A 260 -8.16 -3.13 -9.19
N ALA A 261 -9.30 -3.39 -9.83
CA ALA A 261 -9.36 -3.73 -11.26
C ALA A 261 -8.83 -2.61 -12.17
N GLU A 262 -9.17 -1.35 -11.86
CA GLU A 262 -8.67 -0.16 -12.56
C GLU A 262 -7.13 -0.09 -12.49
N LEU A 263 -6.57 -0.15 -11.27
CA LEU A 263 -5.13 -0.06 -11.06
C LEU A 263 -4.38 -1.24 -11.69
N ALA A 264 -4.92 -2.47 -11.56
CA ALA A 264 -4.36 -3.66 -12.19
C ALA A 264 -4.40 -3.57 -13.73
N GLY A 265 -5.47 -2.98 -14.29
CA GLY A 265 -5.57 -2.68 -15.72
C GLY A 265 -4.50 -1.69 -16.20
N LEU A 266 -4.20 -0.66 -15.41
CA LEU A 266 -3.12 0.28 -15.71
C LEU A 266 -1.75 -0.40 -15.71
N ILE A 267 -1.52 -1.33 -14.79
CA ILE A 267 -0.27 -2.11 -14.73
C ILE A 267 -0.16 -3.00 -15.97
N ALA A 268 -1.23 -3.71 -16.32
CA ALA A 268 -1.25 -4.57 -17.51
C ALA A 268 -1.00 -3.80 -18.81
N ALA A 269 -1.46 -2.54 -18.87
CA ALA A 269 -1.24 -1.64 -20.00
C ALA A 269 0.15 -0.96 -19.99
N GLY A 270 1.02 -1.24 -19.01
CA GLY A 270 2.32 -0.58 -18.85
C GLY A 270 2.23 0.91 -18.48
N GLN A 271 1.09 1.35 -17.94
CA GLN A 271 0.82 2.75 -17.59
C GLN A 271 0.98 3.04 -16.09
N LEU A 272 1.22 2.01 -15.30
CA LEU A 272 1.52 2.09 -13.87
C LEU A 272 2.56 1.02 -13.52
N GLU A 273 3.61 1.42 -12.83
CA GLU A 273 4.62 0.53 -12.27
C GLU A 273 4.47 0.43 -10.76
N VAL A 274 4.53 -0.79 -10.23
CA VAL A 274 4.66 -1.04 -8.78
C VAL A 274 6.02 -1.68 -8.54
N PRO A 275 7.03 -0.91 -8.10
CA PRO A 275 8.37 -1.45 -7.87
C PRO A 275 8.37 -2.48 -6.74
N ILE A 276 9.05 -3.60 -6.95
CA ILE A 276 9.26 -4.64 -5.93
C ILE A 276 10.69 -4.55 -5.42
N ALA A 277 10.84 -4.17 -4.16
CA ALA A 277 12.14 -3.99 -3.51
C ALA A 277 12.80 -5.32 -3.13
N ALA A 278 11.99 -6.28 -2.70
CA ALA A 278 12.46 -7.61 -2.33
C ALA A 278 11.29 -8.61 -2.26
N VAL A 279 11.61 -9.88 -2.51
CA VAL A 279 10.69 -11.02 -2.36
C VAL A 279 11.31 -11.98 -1.37
N PHE A 280 10.50 -12.45 -0.41
CA PHE A 280 10.92 -13.42 0.60
C PHE A 280 9.96 -14.61 0.61
N PRO A 281 10.44 -15.83 0.84
CA PRO A 281 9.56 -16.95 1.15
C PRO A 281 8.82 -16.70 2.48
N LEU A 282 7.61 -17.23 2.64
CA LEU A 282 6.79 -17.08 3.85
C LEU A 282 7.56 -17.45 5.12
N ALA A 283 8.38 -18.51 5.06
CA ALA A 283 9.24 -18.94 6.16
C ALA A 283 10.27 -17.88 6.63
N LYS A 284 10.48 -16.81 5.84
CA LYS A 284 11.37 -15.68 6.14
C LYS A 284 10.63 -14.41 6.46
N VAL A 285 9.41 -14.51 6.97
CA VAL A 285 8.55 -13.35 7.29
C VAL A 285 9.25 -12.32 8.19
N GLN A 286 9.99 -12.77 9.19
CA GLN A 286 10.75 -11.87 10.08
C GLN A 286 11.82 -11.09 9.31
N ASP A 287 12.53 -11.72 8.37
CA ASP A 287 13.55 -11.05 7.55
C ASP A 287 12.91 -10.04 6.59
N ALA A 288 11.72 -10.35 6.07
CA ALA A 288 10.95 -9.44 5.24
C ALA A 288 10.55 -8.16 6.00
N TYR A 289 10.04 -8.29 7.23
CA TYR A 289 9.73 -7.14 8.07
C TYR A 289 10.99 -6.37 8.50
N ARG A 290 12.10 -7.04 8.85
CA ARG A 290 13.39 -6.37 9.10
C ARG A 290 13.86 -5.56 7.89
N ARG A 291 13.63 -6.09 6.66
CA ARG A 291 13.95 -5.35 5.42
C ARG A 291 13.09 -4.12 5.26
N LEU A 292 11.78 -4.21 5.57
CA LEU A 292 10.84 -3.09 5.52
C LEU A 292 11.23 -2.00 6.53
N GLU A 293 11.49 -2.37 7.78
CA GLU A 293 11.79 -1.45 8.89
C GLU A 293 13.12 -0.72 8.74
N ARG A 294 14.11 -1.30 8.05
CA ARG A 294 15.36 -0.59 7.70
C ARG A 294 15.11 0.61 6.79
N GLY A 295 13.95 0.71 6.16
CA GLY A 295 13.60 1.80 5.26
C GLY A 295 14.48 1.86 3.99
N HIS A 296 14.49 3.04 3.37
CA HIS A 296 15.27 3.34 2.15
C HIS A 296 15.07 2.29 1.04
N ILE A 297 13.84 1.82 0.88
CA ILE A 297 13.44 0.90 -0.18
C ILE A 297 12.66 1.64 -1.26
N ARG A 298 12.78 1.20 -2.51
CA ARG A 298 11.88 1.60 -3.58
C ARG A 298 10.78 0.56 -3.75
N GLY A 299 9.52 0.99 -3.55
CA GLY A 299 8.37 0.14 -3.73
C GLY A 299 8.07 -0.78 -2.54
N LYS A 300 7.70 -2.01 -2.83
CA LYS A 300 7.10 -2.96 -1.89
C LYS A 300 8.00 -4.15 -1.58
N VAL A 301 7.81 -4.72 -0.41
CA VAL A 301 8.35 -6.05 -0.02
C VAL A 301 7.20 -7.06 -0.06
N VAL A 302 7.47 -8.26 -0.54
CA VAL A 302 6.46 -9.28 -0.82
C VAL A 302 6.88 -10.61 -0.20
N LEU A 303 5.89 -11.33 0.35
CA LEU A 303 6.00 -12.72 0.77
C LEU A 303 5.43 -13.64 -0.32
N VAL A 304 6.10 -14.77 -0.55
CA VAL A 304 5.62 -15.86 -1.39
C VAL A 304 5.54 -17.13 -0.53
N PRO A 305 4.37 -17.75 -0.43
CA PRO A 305 4.19 -19.01 0.31
C PRO A 305 4.86 -20.19 -0.34
#